data_a835d9b84bf7b5969655be535f961014
#
_entry.id   a835d9b84bf7b5969655be535f961014
#
_cell.length_a   1.000
_cell.length_b   1.000
_cell.length_c   1.000
_cell.angle_alpha   90.00
_cell.angle_beta   90.00
_cell.angle_gamma   90.00
#
_symmetry.space_group_name_H-M   'P 1'
#
loop_
_entity.id
_entity.type
_entity.pdbx_description
1 polymer ?
#
loop_
_entity_poly.entity_id
_entity_poly.type
_entity_poly.pdbx_seq_one_letter_code
_entity_poly.pdbx_strand_id
1 'polypeptide(L)'
;YGYKHIIPTHQGRGAENLISRILIKPGDILPGNMYFTTTKLHQEMAGGTFADIIVDEAHDANSTFPFKGNVDLKKLQALIDELGAEKIPYVSIATTVNMAGGQPISLANMKALRELTNKYKIRIIHDMTRVPENAYMIKLLEEGQGHRSTAEIVLELCSLTDGATMSAKKDALVNIGGFLATNEWDVYEEARNQVVIFEGLHTYGGLAGRDMEAMAIGISESVDEDHIRARVGRCSTSGKSCKQQAFPW
;
A
#
# COMPACT_ATOMS: atom_id res chain seq x y z
N TYR A 1 -12.25 -4.66 3.72
CA TYR A 1 -11.57 -3.69 2.88
C TYR A 1 -12.42 -3.17 1.70
N GLY A 2 -13.52 -3.85 1.34
CA GLY A 2 -14.51 -3.37 0.37
C GLY A 2 -14.21 -3.63 -1.12
N TYR A 3 -13.11 -4.30 -1.47
CA TYR A 3 -12.84 -4.70 -2.86
C TYR A 3 -13.79 -5.81 -3.33
N LYS A 4 -14.12 -5.80 -4.62
CA LYS A 4 -15.06 -6.75 -5.22
C LYS A 4 -14.49 -8.16 -5.38
N HIS A 5 -13.21 -8.26 -5.69
CA HIS A 5 -12.53 -9.51 -6.01
C HIS A 5 -11.22 -9.62 -5.24
N ILE A 6 -10.94 -10.83 -4.71
CA ILE A 6 -9.73 -11.13 -3.96
C ILE A 6 -9.16 -12.46 -4.45
N ILE A 7 -7.84 -12.50 -4.62
CA ILE A 7 -7.08 -13.71 -4.92
C ILE A 7 -6.02 -13.88 -3.82
N PRO A 8 -6.12 -14.93 -2.99
CA PRO A 8 -5.08 -15.24 -2.02
C PRO A 8 -3.74 -15.54 -2.69
N THR A 9 -2.66 -15.15 -2.03
CA THR A 9 -1.28 -15.49 -2.39
C THR A 9 -0.51 -15.89 -1.14
N HIS A 10 0.61 -16.61 -1.27
CA HIS A 10 1.39 -17.01 -0.10
C HIS A 10 1.98 -15.80 0.66
N GLN A 11 2.17 -14.67 -0.01
CA GLN A 11 2.58 -13.39 0.60
C GLN A 11 2.42 -12.23 -0.40
N GLY A 12 2.63 -10.98 0.07
CA GLY A 12 2.44 -9.78 -0.75
C GLY A 12 3.23 -9.75 -2.06
N ARG A 13 4.48 -10.25 -2.07
CA ARG A 13 5.28 -10.27 -3.30
C ARG A 13 4.69 -11.17 -4.40
N GLY A 14 3.91 -12.19 -4.06
CA GLY A 14 3.14 -12.95 -5.05
C GLY A 14 2.06 -12.07 -5.69
N ALA A 15 1.33 -11.30 -4.89
CA ALA A 15 0.36 -10.33 -5.39
C ALA A 15 1.00 -9.22 -6.24
N GLU A 16 2.17 -8.70 -5.83
CA GLU A 16 2.96 -7.74 -6.60
C GLU A 16 3.38 -8.29 -7.97
N ASN A 17 3.83 -9.55 -8.02
CA ASN A 17 4.18 -10.22 -9.27
C ASN A 17 2.98 -10.30 -10.22
N LEU A 18 1.83 -10.75 -9.71
CA LEU A 18 0.61 -10.89 -10.51
C LEU A 18 0.18 -9.54 -11.11
N ILE A 19 0.00 -8.50 -10.27
CA ILE A 19 -0.51 -7.21 -10.74
C ILE A 19 0.47 -6.53 -11.70
N SER A 20 1.77 -6.65 -11.47
CA SER A 20 2.79 -6.09 -12.36
C SER A 20 2.74 -6.73 -13.75
N ARG A 21 2.63 -8.06 -13.83
CA ARG A 21 2.52 -8.78 -15.10
C ARG A 21 1.26 -8.45 -15.88
N ILE A 22 0.16 -8.18 -15.18
CA ILE A 22 -1.15 -7.91 -15.79
C ILE A 22 -1.24 -6.49 -16.34
N LEU A 23 -0.76 -5.52 -15.58
CA LEU A 23 -1.01 -4.10 -15.89
C LEU A 23 0.13 -3.40 -16.60
N ILE A 24 1.38 -3.87 -16.45
CA ILE A 24 2.55 -3.16 -16.96
C ILE A 24 2.96 -3.67 -18.34
N LYS A 25 3.27 -2.74 -19.23
CA LYS A 25 3.89 -2.99 -20.54
C LYS A 25 5.30 -2.42 -20.58
N PRO A 26 6.18 -2.96 -21.43
CA PRO A 26 7.52 -2.39 -21.60
C PRO A 26 7.46 -0.90 -21.97
N GLY A 27 8.21 -0.09 -21.21
CA GLY A 27 8.27 1.36 -21.38
C GLY A 27 7.22 2.15 -20.58
N ASP A 28 6.41 1.51 -19.76
CA ASP A 28 5.51 2.18 -18.83
C ASP A 28 6.26 2.82 -17.67
N ILE A 29 5.69 3.88 -17.12
CA ILE A 29 6.20 4.59 -15.95
C ILE A 29 5.27 4.37 -14.76
N LEU A 30 5.85 4.03 -13.60
CA LEU A 30 5.13 3.69 -12.38
C LEU A 30 5.39 4.76 -11.29
N PRO A 31 4.60 5.84 -11.25
CA PRO A 31 4.71 6.81 -10.16
C PRO A 31 4.34 6.18 -8.82
N GLY A 32 5.08 6.51 -7.76
CA GLY A 32 4.76 6.02 -6.42
C GLY A 32 5.34 6.89 -5.32
N ASN A 33 4.78 6.77 -4.10
CA ASN A 33 5.27 7.45 -2.92
C ASN A 33 6.46 6.69 -2.32
N MET A 34 7.61 6.79 -2.98
CA MET A 34 8.82 6.02 -2.74
C MET A 34 8.66 4.53 -3.10
N TYR A 35 9.74 3.89 -3.50
CA TYR A 35 9.73 2.48 -3.87
C TYR A 35 9.72 1.56 -2.64
N PHE A 36 9.16 0.37 -2.81
CA PHE A 36 9.51 -0.77 -1.97
C PHE A 36 10.30 -1.77 -2.82
N THR A 37 11.30 -2.44 -2.23
CA THR A 37 12.28 -3.24 -2.98
C THR A 37 11.65 -4.30 -3.89
N THR A 38 10.68 -5.07 -3.39
CA THR A 38 10.04 -6.13 -4.19
C THR A 38 9.05 -5.56 -5.19
N THR A 39 8.29 -4.53 -4.84
CA THR A 39 7.35 -3.86 -5.75
C THR A 39 8.08 -3.30 -6.96
N LYS A 40 9.15 -2.50 -6.72
CA LYS A 40 9.97 -1.93 -7.79
C LYS A 40 10.58 -3.02 -8.66
N LEU A 41 11.12 -4.09 -8.07
CA LEU A 41 11.70 -5.19 -8.82
C LEU A 41 10.68 -5.86 -9.75
N HIS A 42 9.47 -6.14 -9.27
CA HIS A 42 8.42 -6.74 -10.11
C HIS A 42 7.95 -5.79 -11.21
N GLN A 43 7.88 -4.48 -10.93
CA GLN A 43 7.57 -3.47 -11.93
C GLN A 43 8.64 -3.42 -13.05
N GLU A 44 9.91 -3.41 -12.67
CA GLU A 44 11.04 -3.41 -13.61
C GLU A 44 11.13 -4.72 -14.41
N MET A 45 10.89 -5.88 -13.78
CA MET A 45 10.83 -7.18 -14.47
C MET A 45 9.68 -7.26 -15.48
N ALA A 46 8.60 -6.52 -15.27
CA ALA A 46 7.50 -6.39 -16.22
C ALA A 46 7.79 -5.36 -17.34
N GLY A 47 8.92 -4.66 -17.28
CA GLY A 47 9.36 -3.68 -18.28
C GLY A 47 9.00 -2.23 -17.97
N GLY A 48 8.50 -1.96 -16.78
CA GLY A 48 8.21 -0.61 -16.30
C GLY A 48 9.42 0.08 -15.68
N THR A 49 9.30 1.37 -15.42
CA THR A 49 10.30 2.17 -14.70
C THR A 49 9.61 2.92 -13.55
N PHE A 50 10.14 2.77 -12.34
CA PHE A 50 9.62 3.47 -11.18
C PHE A 50 9.98 4.97 -11.22
N ALA A 51 9.01 5.84 -10.89
CA ALA A 51 9.19 7.28 -10.74
C ALA A 51 8.77 7.72 -9.34
N ASP A 52 9.70 8.34 -8.60
CA ASP A 52 9.42 8.82 -7.24
C ASP A 52 8.62 10.13 -7.28
N ILE A 53 7.45 10.12 -6.66
CA ILE A 53 6.58 11.28 -6.51
C ILE A 53 6.24 11.58 -5.05
N ILE A 54 7.05 11.07 -4.10
CA ILE A 54 6.88 11.41 -2.68
C ILE A 54 7.21 12.88 -2.43
N VAL A 55 6.63 13.46 -1.38
CA VAL A 55 6.97 14.82 -0.94
C VAL A 55 8.45 14.93 -0.52
N ASP A 56 9.07 16.08 -0.74
CA ASP A 56 10.51 16.27 -0.48
C ASP A 56 10.86 16.13 0.99
N GLU A 57 9.94 16.45 1.90
CA GLU A 57 10.08 16.27 3.35
C GLU A 57 10.37 14.83 3.76
N ALA A 58 10.02 13.85 2.92
CA ALA A 58 10.33 12.43 3.16
C ALA A 58 11.84 12.15 3.13
N HIS A 59 12.60 12.93 2.39
CA HIS A 59 14.04 12.80 2.24
C HIS A 59 14.83 13.59 3.30
N ASP A 60 14.16 14.42 4.11
CA ASP A 60 14.76 15.14 5.23
C ASP A 60 14.41 14.45 6.57
N ALA A 61 15.41 13.81 7.19
CA ALA A 61 15.26 13.15 8.48
C ALA A 61 14.89 14.13 9.61
N ASN A 62 15.24 15.42 9.49
CA ASN A 62 14.97 16.45 10.50
C ASN A 62 13.59 17.12 10.31
N SER A 63 12.96 16.94 9.18
CA SER A 63 11.62 17.50 8.93
C SER A 63 10.62 16.96 9.95
N THR A 64 9.80 17.84 10.48
CA THR A 64 8.69 17.51 11.40
C THR A 64 7.34 17.38 10.69
N PHE A 65 7.34 17.36 9.36
CA PHE A 65 6.12 17.20 8.58
C PHE A 65 5.42 15.88 8.93
N PRO A 66 4.12 15.91 9.31
CA PRO A 66 3.47 14.74 9.92
C PRO A 66 3.16 13.60 8.95
N PHE A 67 3.02 13.91 7.64
CA PHE A 67 2.61 12.97 6.61
C PHE A 67 3.66 12.89 5.49
N LYS A 68 4.88 12.52 5.87
CA LYS A 68 5.99 12.36 4.92
C LYS A 68 5.76 11.28 3.86
N GLY A 69 4.76 10.40 4.04
CA GLY A 69 4.32 9.45 3.04
C GLY A 69 3.47 10.03 1.91
N ASN A 70 3.09 11.31 1.99
CA ASN A 70 2.23 11.95 1.00
C ASN A 70 2.85 11.96 -0.39
N VAL A 71 1.98 11.90 -1.40
CA VAL A 71 2.32 12.13 -2.81
C VAL A 71 2.41 13.64 -3.06
N ASP A 72 3.45 14.08 -3.75
CA ASP A 72 3.50 15.39 -4.38
C ASP A 72 2.70 15.36 -5.70
N LEU A 73 1.51 15.94 -5.65
CA LEU A 73 0.60 15.97 -6.79
C LEU A 73 1.14 16.79 -7.97
N LYS A 74 2.05 17.74 -7.72
CA LYS A 74 2.69 18.52 -8.78
C LYS A 74 3.71 17.65 -9.54
N LYS A 75 4.47 16.81 -8.83
CA LYS A 75 5.36 15.83 -9.48
C LYS A 75 4.56 14.86 -10.34
N LEU A 76 3.43 14.35 -9.86
CA LEU A 76 2.56 13.46 -10.64
C LEU A 76 1.98 14.19 -11.86
N GLN A 77 1.48 15.41 -11.69
CA GLN A 77 0.94 16.20 -12.81
C GLN A 77 2.02 16.46 -13.88
N ALA A 78 3.23 16.82 -13.47
CA ALA A 78 4.35 17.05 -14.39
C ALA A 78 4.70 15.79 -15.21
N LEU A 79 4.71 14.61 -14.56
CA LEU A 79 4.91 13.34 -15.28
C LEU A 79 3.80 13.05 -16.29
N ILE A 80 2.54 13.32 -15.95
CA ILE A 80 1.40 13.13 -16.85
C ILE A 80 1.51 14.09 -18.04
N ASP A 81 1.88 15.36 -17.80
CA ASP A 81 2.00 16.37 -18.85
C ASP A 81 3.19 16.08 -19.79
N GLU A 82 4.26 15.50 -19.27
CA GLU A 82 5.46 15.16 -20.06
C GLU A 82 5.29 13.87 -20.88
N LEU A 83 4.71 12.82 -20.27
CA LEU A 83 4.74 11.47 -20.84
C LEU A 83 3.42 11.03 -21.47
N GLY A 84 2.32 11.67 -21.10
CA GLY A 84 0.96 11.22 -21.40
C GLY A 84 0.44 10.19 -20.37
N ALA A 85 -0.85 10.26 -20.08
CA ALA A 85 -1.50 9.38 -19.13
C ALA A 85 -1.47 7.89 -19.54
N GLU A 86 -1.40 7.61 -20.84
CA GLU A 86 -1.35 6.25 -21.40
C GLU A 86 -0.05 5.51 -21.08
N LYS A 87 1.00 6.23 -20.67
CA LYS A 87 2.27 5.66 -20.20
C LYS A 87 2.27 5.31 -18.73
N ILE A 88 1.20 5.63 -18.01
CA ILE A 88 1.07 5.41 -16.56
C ILE A 88 -0.08 4.43 -16.32
N PRO A 89 0.19 3.11 -16.26
CA PRO A 89 -0.86 2.12 -16.07
C PRO A 89 -1.54 2.24 -14.70
N TYR A 90 -0.78 2.66 -13.68
CA TYR A 90 -1.28 2.96 -12.34
C TYR A 90 -0.28 3.78 -11.52
N VAL A 91 -0.77 4.46 -10.49
CA VAL A 91 0.03 5.03 -9.41
C VAL A 91 0.14 4.00 -8.29
N SER A 92 1.37 3.72 -7.84
CA SER A 92 1.68 2.76 -6.77
C SER A 92 1.77 3.46 -5.42
N ILE A 93 0.84 3.18 -4.51
CA ILE A 93 0.76 3.85 -3.20
C ILE A 93 0.98 2.84 -2.08
N ALA A 94 1.94 3.12 -1.21
CA ALA A 94 2.19 2.34 0.00
C ALA A 94 1.66 3.08 1.24
N THR A 95 0.99 2.35 2.12
CA THR A 95 0.55 2.79 3.45
C THR A 95 0.96 1.76 4.51
N THR A 96 1.86 2.08 5.41
CA THR A 96 2.77 3.24 5.50
C THR A 96 3.96 3.08 4.56
N VAL A 97 4.67 4.16 4.25
CA VAL A 97 5.83 4.13 3.35
C VAL A 97 7.06 3.56 4.07
N ASN A 98 7.34 2.30 3.82
CA ASN A 98 8.38 1.55 4.53
C ASN A 98 9.79 2.17 4.36
N MET A 99 10.16 2.53 3.13
CA MET A 99 11.49 3.07 2.82
C MET A 99 11.71 4.50 3.34
N ALA A 100 10.63 5.21 3.68
CA ALA A 100 10.69 6.50 4.37
C ALA A 100 10.64 6.36 5.91
N GLY A 101 10.87 5.15 6.44
CA GLY A 101 10.84 4.88 7.88
C GLY A 101 9.42 4.65 8.43
N GLY A 102 8.51 4.11 7.62
CA GLY A 102 7.12 3.84 8.03
C GLY A 102 6.25 5.09 8.10
N GLN A 103 6.55 6.11 7.29
CA GLN A 103 5.82 7.38 7.31
C GLN A 103 4.42 7.25 6.73
N PRO A 104 3.40 7.87 7.37
CA PRO A 104 2.02 7.77 6.91
C PRO A 104 1.71 8.72 5.75
N ILE A 105 0.68 8.37 4.98
CA ILE A 105 -0.02 9.23 4.04
C ILE A 105 -1.32 9.74 4.67
N SER A 106 -1.69 11.01 4.44
CA SER A 106 -2.94 11.57 4.94
C SER A 106 -4.14 11.15 4.09
N LEU A 107 -5.32 11.11 4.70
CA LEU A 107 -6.58 10.86 3.99
C LEU A 107 -6.88 11.98 2.98
N ALA A 108 -6.59 13.23 3.34
CA ALA A 108 -6.74 14.38 2.44
C ALA A 108 -5.87 14.23 1.18
N ASN A 109 -4.62 13.77 1.31
CA ASN A 109 -3.73 13.54 0.16
C ASN A 109 -4.24 12.39 -0.72
N MET A 110 -4.73 11.30 -0.13
CA MET A 110 -5.35 10.19 -0.88
C MET A 110 -6.57 10.64 -1.68
N LYS A 111 -7.43 11.50 -1.10
CA LYS A 111 -8.59 12.08 -1.80
C LYS A 111 -8.14 12.94 -2.99
N ALA A 112 -7.19 13.84 -2.76
CA ALA A 112 -6.67 14.71 -3.80
C ALA A 112 -5.95 13.92 -4.92
N LEU A 113 -5.24 12.85 -4.56
CA LEU A 113 -4.66 11.92 -5.53
C LEU A 113 -5.76 11.24 -6.37
N ARG A 114 -6.84 10.75 -5.74
CA ARG A 114 -7.98 10.13 -6.44
C ARG A 114 -8.67 11.11 -7.37
N GLU A 115 -8.85 12.36 -6.97
CA GLU A 115 -9.40 13.41 -7.83
C GLU A 115 -8.52 13.65 -9.06
N LEU A 116 -7.20 13.72 -8.88
CA LEU A 116 -6.26 13.92 -9.98
C LEU A 116 -6.27 12.71 -10.93
N THR A 117 -6.15 11.51 -10.42
CA THR A 117 -6.08 10.29 -11.25
C THR A 117 -7.38 10.01 -12.00
N ASN A 118 -8.54 10.39 -11.44
CA ASN A 118 -9.83 10.27 -12.11
C ASN A 118 -9.92 11.12 -13.40
N LYS A 119 -9.30 12.31 -13.44
CA LYS A 119 -9.29 13.18 -14.63
C LYS A 119 -8.63 12.49 -15.82
N TYR A 120 -7.64 11.66 -15.55
CA TYR A 120 -6.82 10.96 -16.55
C TYR A 120 -7.15 9.47 -16.68
N LYS A 121 -8.10 8.96 -15.88
CA LYS A 121 -8.47 7.54 -15.81
C LYS A 121 -7.27 6.64 -15.46
N ILE A 122 -6.35 7.14 -14.64
CA ILE A 122 -5.21 6.39 -14.13
C ILE A 122 -5.66 5.62 -12.88
N ARG A 123 -5.29 4.34 -12.78
CA ARG A 123 -5.56 3.49 -11.61
C ARG A 123 -4.68 3.89 -10.43
N ILE A 124 -5.15 3.57 -9.23
CA ILE A 124 -4.33 3.55 -8.01
C ILE A 124 -4.27 2.12 -7.51
N ILE A 125 -3.06 1.56 -7.43
CA ILE A 125 -2.79 0.25 -6.82
C ILE A 125 -2.13 0.48 -5.47
N HIS A 126 -2.76 -0.05 -4.43
CA HIS A 126 -2.45 0.20 -3.04
C HIS A 126 -1.67 -0.95 -2.42
N ASP A 127 -0.41 -0.75 -2.02
CA ASP A 127 0.22 -1.63 -1.04
C ASP A 127 -0.37 -1.34 0.33
N MET A 128 -1.37 -2.13 0.70
CA MET A 128 -2.15 -1.97 1.92
C MET A 128 -1.61 -2.77 3.11
N THR A 129 -0.39 -3.22 3.02
CA THR A 129 0.26 -4.12 4.00
C THR A 129 0.21 -3.56 5.43
N ARG A 130 0.26 -2.24 5.60
CA ARG A 130 0.17 -1.55 6.90
C ARG A 130 -0.92 -0.47 6.91
N VAL A 131 -2.00 -0.71 6.18
CA VAL A 131 -3.12 0.25 6.13
C VAL A 131 -3.80 0.49 7.49
N PRO A 132 -3.94 -0.49 8.40
CA PRO A 132 -4.43 -0.22 9.76
C PRO A 132 -3.53 0.73 10.55
N GLU A 133 -2.21 0.53 10.48
CA GLU A 133 -1.23 1.42 11.12
C GLU A 133 -1.31 2.83 10.54
N ASN A 134 -1.39 2.97 9.22
CA ASN A 134 -1.57 4.26 8.56
C ASN A 134 -2.89 4.95 8.97
N ALA A 135 -3.98 4.21 9.02
CA ALA A 135 -5.30 4.72 9.42
C ALA A 135 -5.30 5.21 10.89
N TYR A 136 -4.61 4.49 11.76
CA TYR A 136 -4.44 4.94 13.15
C TYR A 136 -3.59 6.21 13.24
N MET A 137 -2.55 6.37 12.41
CA MET A 137 -1.77 7.61 12.34
C MET A 137 -2.61 8.79 11.80
N ILE A 138 -3.49 8.55 10.82
CA ILE A 138 -4.47 9.54 10.36
C ILE A 138 -5.37 9.98 11.53
N LYS A 139 -5.92 9.03 12.28
CA LYS A 139 -6.74 9.31 13.46
C LYS A 139 -6.03 10.19 14.49
N LEU A 140 -4.73 10.00 14.69
CA LEU A 140 -3.94 10.76 15.66
C LEU A 140 -3.49 12.13 15.17
N LEU A 141 -3.22 12.28 13.87
CA LEU A 141 -2.48 13.42 13.33
C LEU A 141 -3.30 14.32 12.41
N GLU A 142 -4.34 13.79 11.76
CA GLU A 142 -5.13 14.54 10.80
C GLU A 142 -6.35 15.18 11.48
N GLU A 143 -6.51 16.49 11.29
CA GLU A 143 -7.59 17.25 11.89
C GLU A 143 -8.96 16.69 11.49
N GLY A 144 -9.88 16.60 12.45
CA GLY A 144 -11.23 16.09 12.23
C GLY A 144 -11.35 14.57 12.18
N GLN A 145 -10.26 13.79 12.22
CA GLN A 145 -10.32 12.32 12.12
C GLN A 145 -10.34 11.58 13.48
N GLY A 146 -10.05 12.28 14.58
CA GLY A 146 -9.86 11.67 15.90
C GLY A 146 -11.06 10.91 16.48
N HIS A 147 -12.28 11.22 16.03
CA HIS A 147 -13.51 10.59 16.51
C HIS A 147 -13.88 9.29 15.76
N ARG A 148 -13.22 9.00 14.65
CA ARG A 148 -13.50 7.83 13.81
C ARG A 148 -12.78 6.59 14.32
N SER A 149 -13.33 5.42 14.02
CA SER A 149 -12.61 4.16 14.22
C SER A 149 -11.53 3.95 13.15
N THR A 150 -10.50 3.17 13.51
CA THR A 150 -9.47 2.76 12.56
C THR A 150 -10.08 2.01 11.37
N ALA A 151 -11.07 1.16 11.60
CA ALA A 151 -11.76 0.41 10.55
C ALA A 151 -12.46 1.31 9.53
N GLU A 152 -13.15 2.37 9.98
CA GLU A 152 -13.81 3.33 9.07
C GLU A 152 -12.82 4.07 8.17
N ILE A 153 -11.66 4.46 8.72
CA ILE A 153 -10.61 5.13 7.95
C ILE A 153 -9.97 4.15 6.95
N VAL A 154 -9.73 2.90 7.36
CA VAL A 154 -9.23 1.84 6.45
C VAL A 154 -10.18 1.62 5.28
N LEU A 155 -11.48 1.50 5.54
CA LEU A 155 -12.48 1.33 4.47
C LEU A 155 -12.49 2.51 3.51
N GLU A 156 -12.38 3.74 4.02
CA GLU A 156 -12.33 4.93 3.17
C GLU A 156 -11.04 4.97 2.33
N LEU A 157 -9.87 4.69 2.91
CA LEU A 157 -8.62 4.61 2.16
C LEU A 157 -8.70 3.58 1.01
N CYS A 158 -9.23 2.39 1.30
CA CYS A 158 -9.40 1.34 0.30
C CYS A 158 -10.41 1.73 -0.79
N SER A 159 -11.47 2.46 -0.45
CA SER A 159 -12.48 2.91 -1.42
C SER A 159 -11.95 3.92 -2.44
N LEU A 160 -10.83 4.58 -2.14
CA LEU A 160 -10.16 5.53 -3.03
C LEU A 160 -9.22 4.84 -4.05
N THR A 161 -9.16 3.51 -4.08
CA THR A 161 -8.21 2.76 -4.90
C THR A 161 -8.90 1.71 -5.77
N ASP A 162 -8.25 1.32 -6.87
CA ASP A 162 -8.83 0.40 -7.87
C ASP A 162 -8.44 -1.06 -7.59
N GLY A 163 -7.33 -1.25 -6.89
CA GLY A 163 -6.84 -2.55 -6.48
C GLY A 163 -5.79 -2.42 -5.39
N ALA A 164 -5.41 -3.55 -4.81
CA ALA A 164 -4.44 -3.57 -3.73
C ALA A 164 -3.64 -4.87 -3.68
N THR A 165 -2.43 -4.77 -3.14
CA THR A 165 -1.61 -5.91 -2.72
C THR A 165 -1.45 -5.89 -1.21
N MET A 166 -1.45 -7.05 -0.58
CA MET A 166 -1.25 -7.16 0.87
C MET A 166 -0.31 -8.29 1.23
N SER A 167 0.60 -8.01 2.14
CA SER A 167 1.35 -9.02 2.89
C SER A 167 0.80 -9.09 4.31
N ALA A 168 0.03 -10.12 4.61
CA ALA A 168 -0.64 -10.28 5.91
C ALA A 168 0.33 -10.52 7.09
N LYS A 169 1.62 -10.72 6.80
CA LYS A 169 2.66 -10.96 7.81
C LYS A 169 3.03 -9.73 8.67
N LYS A 170 2.45 -8.56 8.41
CA LYS A 170 2.70 -7.32 9.16
C LYS A 170 1.52 -7.00 10.07
N ASP A 171 0.58 -6.17 9.63
CA ASP A 171 -0.51 -5.73 10.50
C ASP A 171 -1.47 -6.85 10.91
N ALA A 172 -1.70 -7.83 10.04
CA ALA A 172 -2.52 -9.00 10.38
C ALA A 172 -1.77 -10.08 11.18
N LEU A 173 -0.47 -9.90 11.49
CA LEU A 173 0.35 -10.73 12.41
C LEU A 173 0.35 -12.24 12.13
N VAL A 174 0.17 -12.65 10.89
CA VAL A 174 0.24 -14.06 10.49
C VAL A 174 1.65 -14.47 10.04
N ASN A 175 1.96 -15.75 10.06
CA ASN A 175 3.26 -16.27 9.66
C ASN A 175 3.44 -16.25 8.13
N ILE A 176 2.36 -16.49 7.39
CA ILE A 176 2.31 -16.53 5.93
C ILE A 176 0.95 -16.05 5.47
N GLY A 177 0.88 -15.53 4.25
CA GLY A 177 -0.35 -15.09 3.64
C GLY A 177 -0.28 -13.68 3.08
N GLY A 178 -1.10 -13.45 2.09
CA GLY A 178 -1.32 -12.19 1.40
C GLY A 178 -2.41 -12.34 0.38
N PHE A 179 -2.68 -11.28 -0.35
CA PHE A 179 -3.66 -11.33 -1.44
C PHE A 179 -3.44 -10.19 -2.44
N LEU A 180 -3.97 -10.41 -3.64
CA LEU A 180 -4.29 -9.38 -4.61
C LEU A 180 -5.79 -9.08 -4.51
N ALA A 181 -6.15 -7.80 -4.41
CA ALA A 181 -7.54 -7.34 -4.48
C ALA A 181 -7.73 -6.40 -5.66
N THR A 182 -8.90 -6.43 -6.29
CA THR A 182 -9.25 -5.53 -7.39
C THR A 182 -10.75 -5.31 -7.50
N ASN A 183 -11.14 -4.17 -8.09
CA ASN A 183 -12.53 -3.88 -8.43
C ASN A 183 -12.87 -4.22 -9.90
N GLU A 184 -11.86 -4.57 -10.71
CA GLU A 184 -11.97 -4.82 -12.14
C GLU A 184 -12.04 -6.34 -12.41
N TRP A 185 -13.06 -6.75 -13.16
CA TRP A 185 -13.26 -8.17 -13.51
C TRP A 185 -12.13 -8.71 -14.39
N ASP A 186 -11.71 -7.96 -15.40
CA ASP A 186 -10.69 -8.40 -16.35
C ASP A 186 -9.33 -8.65 -15.65
N VAL A 187 -8.98 -7.76 -14.70
CA VAL A 187 -7.79 -7.93 -13.87
C VAL A 187 -7.91 -9.17 -12.98
N TYR A 188 -9.09 -9.39 -12.38
CA TYR A 188 -9.35 -10.57 -11.57
C TYR A 188 -9.27 -11.87 -12.37
N GLU A 189 -9.89 -11.90 -13.56
CA GLU A 189 -9.90 -13.08 -14.42
C GLU A 189 -8.48 -13.46 -14.87
N GLU A 190 -7.69 -12.49 -15.29
CA GLU A 190 -6.29 -12.74 -15.66
C GLU A 190 -5.45 -13.17 -14.45
N ALA A 191 -5.65 -12.55 -13.29
CA ALA A 191 -4.96 -12.94 -12.05
C ALA A 191 -5.30 -14.38 -11.61
N ARG A 192 -6.55 -14.82 -11.80
CA ARG A 192 -6.96 -16.22 -11.56
C ARG A 192 -6.18 -17.21 -12.42
N ASN A 193 -5.91 -16.86 -13.67
CA ASN A 193 -5.16 -17.72 -14.58
C ASN A 193 -3.68 -17.75 -14.17
N GLN A 194 -3.09 -16.61 -13.86
CA GLN A 194 -1.67 -16.51 -13.52
C GLN A 194 -1.33 -17.07 -12.14
N VAL A 195 -2.21 -16.92 -11.14
CA VAL A 195 -1.95 -17.42 -9.78
C VAL A 195 -1.71 -18.93 -9.75
N VAL A 196 -2.38 -19.68 -10.64
CA VAL A 196 -2.21 -21.13 -10.74
C VAL A 196 -0.77 -21.51 -11.11
N ILE A 197 -0.09 -20.67 -11.87
CA ILE A 197 1.29 -20.91 -12.31
C ILE A 197 2.29 -20.64 -11.17
N PHE A 198 2.05 -19.57 -10.38
CA PHE A 198 3.06 -19.04 -9.46
C PHE A 198 2.80 -19.37 -7.99
N GLU A 199 1.55 -19.55 -7.59
CA GLU A 199 1.15 -19.61 -6.18
C GLU A 199 0.40 -20.90 -5.83
N GLY A 200 -0.71 -21.15 -6.51
CA GLY A 200 -1.64 -22.27 -6.28
C GLY A 200 -3.00 -21.94 -6.88
N LEU A 201 -4.03 -22.74 -6.61
CA LEU A 201 -5.35 -22.40 -7.12
C LEU A 201 -5.85 -21.07 -6.55
N HIS A 202 -6.63 -20.35 -7.33
CA HIS A 202 -7.17 -19.03 -6.98
C HIS A 202 -8.04 -19.01 -5.69
N THR A 203 -8.46 -20.19 -5.23
CA THR A 203 -9.26 -20.33 -4.01
C THR A 203 -8.42 -20.28 -2.73
N TYR A 204 -7.13 -20.62 -2.79
CA TYR A 204 -6.25 -20.65 -1.61
C TYR A 204 -4.83 -20.08 -1.85
N GLY A 205 -4.44 -19.80 -3.08
CA GLY A 205 -3.15 -19.14 -3.39
C GLY A 205 -1.92 -19.85 -2.81
N GLY A 206 -1.89 -21.18 -2.78
CA GLY A 206 -0.81 -21.96 -2.18
C GLY A 206 -0.81 -22.02 -0.65
N LEU A 207 -1.81 -21.45 0.02
CA LEU A 207 -1.93 -21.47 1.47
C LEU A 207 -2.64 -22.73 1.98
N ALA A 208 -2.24 -23.21 3.15
CA ALA A 208 -3.03 -24.24 3.86
C ALA A 208 -4.28 -23.59 4.49
N GLY A 209 -5.33 -24.39 4.71
CA GLY A 209 -6.59 -23.90 5.30
C GLY A 209 -6.39 -23.20 6.65
N ARG A 210 -5.52 -23.72 7.52
CA ARG A 210 -5.17 -23.08 8.81
C ARG A 210 -4.52 -21.70 8.63
N ASP A 211 -3.74 -21.49 7.57
CA ASP A 211 -3.09 -20.20 7.31
C ASP A 211 -4.10 -19.19 6.80
N MET A 212 -5.06 -19.63 5.99
CA MET A 212 -6.17 -18.79 5.53
C MET A 212 -7.08 -18.36 6.69
N GLU A 213 -7.39 -19.29 7.59
CA GLU A 213 -8.19 -18.99 8.79
C GLU A 213 -7.47 -18.00 9.69
N ALA A 214 -6.17 -18.23 9.96
CA ALA A 214 -5.35 -17.29 10.72
C ALA A 214 -5.30 -15.90 10.06
N MET A 215 -5.17 -15.83 8.74
CA MET A 215 -5.17 -14.58 8.00
C MET A 215 -6.52 -13.85 8.11
N ALA A 216 -7.64 -14.56 8.04
CA ALA A 216 -8.96 -13.96 8.19
C ALA A 216 -9.16 -13.34 9.58
N ILE A 217 -8.75 -14.05 10.63
CA ILE A 217 -8.76 -13.56 12.02
C ILE A 217 -7.84 -12.36 12.16
N GLY A 218 -6.58 -12.47 11.72
CA GLY A 218 -5.59 -11.42 11.85
C GLY A 218 -5.98 -10.13 11.11
N ILE A 219 -6.64 -10.22 9.96
CA ILE A 219 -7.21 -9.06 9.24
C ILE A 219 -8.27 -8.37 10.11
N SER A 220 -9.16 -9.14 10.75
CA SER A 220 -10.20 -8.58 11.63
C SER A 220 -9.60 -7.91 12.87
N GLU A 221 -8.60 -8.53 13.49
CA GLU A 221 -7.92 -8.02 14.67
C GLU A 221 -7.03 -6.80 14.37
N SER A 222 -6.52 -6.67 13.15
CA SER A 222 -5.60 -5.59 12.76
C SER A 222 -6.19 -4.18 12.89
N VAL A 223 -7.51 -4.05 12.89
CA VAL A 223 -8.23 -2.77 13.06
C VAL A 223 -8.75 -2.57 14.49
N ASP A 224 -8.47 -3.48 15.42
CA ASP A 224 -8.80 -3.33 16.84
C ASP A 224 -8.00 -2.16 17.43
N GLU A 225 -8.72 -1.24 18.09
CA GLU A 225 -8.14 0.00 18.60
C GLU A 225 -7.08 -0.20 19.68
N ASP A 226 -7.26 -1.18 20.57
CA ASP A 226 -6.31 -1.46 21.63
C ASP A 226 -5.06 -2.13 21.09
N HIS A 227 -5.25 -3.01 20.12
CA HIS A 227 -4.16 -3.72 19.46
C HIS A 227 -3.28 -2.74 18.68
N ILE A 228 -3.85 -1.92 17.79
CA ILE A 228 -3.09 -0.99 16.97
C ILE A 228 -2.43 0.12 17.81
N ARG A 229 -3.12 0.61 18.85
CA ARG A 229 -2.56 1.56 19.82
C ARG A 229 -1.31 1.00 20.51
N ALA A 230 -1.35 -0.24 20.96
CA ALA A 230 -0.21 -0.89 21.61
C ALA A 230 0.98 -1.04 20.65
N ARG A 231 0.73 -1.37 19.37
CA ARG A 231 1.78 -1.51 18.34
C ARG A 231 2.45 -0.18 18.03
N VAL A 232 1.67 0.84 17.70
CA VAL A 232 2.20 2.19 17.37
C VAL A 232 2.90 2.80 18.60
N GLY A 233 2.35 2.61 19.79
CA GLY A 233 2.95 3.07 21.04
C GLY A 233 4.34 2.48 21.31
N ARG A 234 4.55 1.19 21.02
CA ARG A 234 5.87 0.55 21.14
C ARG A 234 6.90 1.16 20.20
N CYS A 235 6.52 1.42 18.96
CA CYS A 235 7.42 2.09 17.98
C CYS A 235 7.83 3.49 18.46
N SER A 236 6.88 4.28 18.97
CA SER A 236 7.13 5.62 19.52
C SER A 236 8.05 5.60 20.73
N THR A 237 7.89 4.63 21.64
CA THR A 237 8.75 4.48 22.82
C THR A 237 10.18 4.09 22.43
N SER A 238 10.33 3.13 21.52
CA SER A 238 11.65 2.72 21.01
C SER A 238 12.38 3.88 20.33
N GLY A 239 11.69 4.67 19.52
CA GLY A 239 12.27 5.84 18.87
C GLY A 239 12.75 6.91 19.87
N LYS A 240 12.01 7.16 20.94
CA LYS A 240 12.43 8.07 22.02
C LYS A 240 13.68 7.53 22.76
N SER A 241 13.70 6.25 23.08
CA SER A 241 14.87 5.61 23.73
C SER A 241 16.12 5.69 22.87
N CYS A 242 16.03 5.43 21.56
CA CYS A 242 17.16 5.56 20.65
C CYS A 242 17.71 6.99 20.57
N LYS A 243 16.84 8.01 20.54
CA LYS A 243 17.26 9.41 20.56
C LYS A 243 17.97 9.79 21.88
N GLN A 244 17.53 9.24 23.03
CA GLN A 244 18.13 9.49 24.33
C GLN A 244 19.47 8.79 24.51
N GLN A 245 19.70 7.65 23.86
CA GLN A 245 20.93 6.87 23.98
C GLN A 245 22.05 7.35 23.06
N ALA A 246 21.80 8.40 22.22
CA ALA A 246 22.81 9.00 21.34
C ALA A 246 23.72 7.96 20.69
N PHE A 247 23.15 7.04 19.90
CA PHE A 247 23.98 6.18 19.06
C PHE A 247 24.65 7.06 18.00
N PRO A 248 25.98 7.17 17.98
CA PRO A 248 26.66 7.82 16.88
C PRO A 248 26.59 6.91 15.66
N TRP A 249 25.88 7.33 14.65
CA TRP A 249 25.90 6.74 13.30
C TRP A 249 26.89 7.52 12.45
#